data_00e6b867dd1f6397a05f608209e22b82
#
_entry.id   00e6b867dd1f6397a05f608209e22b82
#
_cell.length_a   1.000
_cell.length_b   1.000
_cell.length_c   1.000
_cell.angle_alpha   90.00
_cell.angle_beta   90.00
_cell.angle_gamma   90.00
#
_symmetry.space_group_name_H-M   'P 1'
#
loop_
_entity.id
_entity.type
_entity.pdbx_description
1 polymer ?
#
loop_
_entity_poly.entity_id
_entity_poly.type
_entity_poly.pdbx_seq_one_letter_code
_entity_poly.pdbx_strand_id
1 'polypeptide(L)'
;VCTKLKVPAFLGSSFAYLGGFSAVAQLDSGIYANMTGEEKLPYALGGIVIAGLMYLVLAALIRLLGVRKVMRYLPPVVTGPIIILIGLSLAPSAINNASTNWWLALLSIAVVIAANIWGKGMIKIIPILLGVVIPYVVALATNQVDFSGMAAAELVGLQPFVLAKFDLTSILVMAPIAVAAMMEHIGDMSAISATVGE
;
A
#
# COMPACT_ATOMS: atom_id res chain seq x y z
N VAL A 1 -17.46 -9.48 -3.72
CA VAL A 1 -18.00 -10.79 -4.15
C VAL A 1 -17.66 -11.85 -3.12
N CYS A 2 -16.39 -12.02 -2.72
CA CYS A 2 -15.95 -13.07 -1.77
C CYS A 2 -16.60 -12.95 -0.37
N THR A 3 -16.89 -11.75 0.08
CA THR A 3 -17.50 -11.45 1.40
C THR A 3 -19.03 -11.39 1.36
N LYS A 4 -19.66 -11.68 0.19
CA LYS A 4 -21.12 -11.57 -0.01
C LYS A 4 -21.66 -10.19 0.38
N LEU A 5 -20.89 -9.13 0.12
CA LEU A 5 -21.19 -7.72 0.45
C LEU A 5 -21.33 -7.42 1.95
N LYS A 6 -20.79 -8.29 2.82
CA LYS A 6 -20.83 -8.07 4.27
C LYS A 6 -19.73 -7.12 4.79
N VAL A 7 -18.64 -6.94 4.04
CA VAL A 7 -17.54 -6.06 4.41
C VAL A 7 -17.63 -4.77 3.58
N PRO A 8 -17.93 -3.62 4.19
CA PRO A 8 -18.06 -2.34 3.49
C PRO A 8 -16.69 -1.69 3.24
N ALA A 9 -15.70 -2.47 2.81
CA ALA A 9 -14.35 -1.99 2.57
C ALA A 9 -13.73 -2.66 1.34
N PHE A 10 -12.92 -1.91 0.62
CA PHE A 10 -12.06 -2.41 -0.43
C PHE A 10 -10.65 -2.57 0.14
N LEU A 11 -10.12 -3.78 0.07
CA LEU A 11 -8.74 -4.07 0.41
C LEU A 11 -7.92 -4.04 -0.88
N GLY A 12 -7.05 -3.06 -1.00
CA GLY A 12 -6.10 -2.91 -2.09
C GLY A 12 -4.72 -3.49 -1.77
N SER A 13 -3.74 -3.17 -2.60
CA SER A 13 -2.34 -3.50 -2.35
C SER A 13 -1.79 -2.65 -1.20
N SER A 14 -1.04 -3.26 -0.28
CA SER A 14 -0.40 -2.52 0.81
C SER A 14 0.85 -1.79 0.32
N PHE A 15 0.97 -0.50 0.68
CA PHE A 15 2.16 0.31 0.46
C PHE A 15 3.40 -0.20 1.22
N ALA A 16 3.23 -1.05 2.22
CA ALA A 16 4.34 -1.67 2.94
C ALA A 16 5.30 -2.41 2.00
N TYR A 17 4.80 -2.98 0.91
CA TYR A 17 5.63 -3.69 -0.08
C TYR A 17 6.54 -2.78 -0.90
N LEU A 18 6.30 -1.46 -0.97
CA LEU A 18 7.22 -0.54 -1.65
C LEU A 18 8.62 -0.58 -1.05
N GLY A 19 8.72 -0.66 0.28
CA GLY A 19 10.00 -0.85 0.97
C GLY A 19 10.68 -2.17 0.58
N GLY A 20 9.92 -3.24 0.41
CA GLY A 20 10.42 -4.54 -0.03
C GLY A 20 10.93 -4.53 -1.46
N PHE A 21 10.21 -3.91 -2.39
CA PHE A 21 10.67 -3.72 -3.76
C PHE A 21 11.98 -2.92 -3.81
N SER A 22 12.06 -1.82 -3.05
CA SER A 22 13.27 -1.01 -2.94
C SER A 22 14.43 -1.81 -2.34
N ALA A 23 14.19 -2.59 -1.30
CA ALA A 23 15.22 -3.43 -0.67
C ALA A 23 15.74 -4.50 -1.62
N VAL A 24 14.86 -5.19 -2.38
CA VAL A 24 15.28 -6.18 -3.38
C VAL A 24 16.03 -5.51 -4.54
N ALA A 25 15.61 -4.33 -4.98
CA ALA A 25 16.30 -3.57 -6.03
C ALA A 25 17.73 -3.15 -5.61
N GLN A 26 17.98 -2.98 -4.32
CA GLN A 26 19.29 -2.58 -3.75
C GLN A 26 20.19 -3.77 -3.37
N LEU A 27 19.74 -5.02 -3.58
CA LEU A 27 20.59 -6.19 -3.33
C LEU A 27 21.76 -6.22 -4.31
N ASP A 28 22.99 -6.27 -3.80
CA ASP A 28 24.22 -6.25 -4.60
C ASP A 28 25.10 -7.48 -4.34
N SER A 29 24.54 -8.55 -3.78
CA SER A 29 25.26 -9.77 -3.44
C SER A 29 24.69 -11.01 -4.17
N GLY A 30 25.48 -12.01 -4.34
CA GLY A 30 25.12 -13.27 -4.97
C GLY A 30 24.67 -13.09 -6.42
N ILE A 31 23.48 -13.58 -6.75
CA ILE A 31 22.93 -13.50 -8.12
C ILE A 31 22.59 -12.06 -8.55
N TYR A 32 22.47 -11.13 -7.59
CA TYR A 32 22.05 -9.74 -7.84
C TYR A 32 23.20 -8.79 -8.18
N ALA A 33 24.47 -9.20 -8.00
CA ALA A 33 25.65 -8.33 -8.11
C ALA A 33 25.80 -7.61 -9.46
N ASN A 34 25.34 -8.26 -10.56
CA ASN A 34 25.44 -7.71 -11.91
C ASN A 34 24.09 -7.40 -12.56
N MET A 35 23.00 -7.40 -11.76
CA MET A 35 21.65 -7.14 -12.25
C MET A 35 21.27 -5.67 -12.07
N THR A 36 20.58 -5.12 -13.05
CA THR A 36 19.92 -3.81 -12.92
C THR A 36 18.73 -3.90 -11.98
N GLY A 37 18.24 -2.76 -11.46
CA GLY A 37 17.06 -2.73 -10.60
C GLY A 37 15.83 -3.37 -11.27
N GLU A 38 15.66 -3.18 -12.57
CA GLU A 38 14.55 -3.77 -13.34
C GLU A 38 14.67 -5.29 -13.46
N GLU A 39 15.88 -5.83 -13.64
CA GLU A 39 16.13 -7.27 -13.70
C GLU A 39 15.91 -7.97 -12.35
N LYS A 40 15.94 -7.23 -11.24
CA LYS A 40 15.66 -7.72 -9.89
C LYS A 40 14.16 -7.75 -9.56
N LEU A 41 13.32 -6.97 -10.28
CA LEU A 41 11.87 -6.93 -10.05
C LEU A 41 11.18 -8.31 -10.12
N PRO A 42 11.50 -9.21 -11.07
CA PRO A 42 10.91 -10.55 -11.08
C PRO A 42 11.10 -11.34 -9.80
N TYR A 43 12.22 -11.13 -9.10
CA TYR A 43 12.50 -11.78 -7.82
C TYR A 43 11.68 -11.16 -6.68
N ALA A 44 11.48 -9.83 -6.70
CA ALA A 44 10.56 -9.18 -5.80
C ALA A 44 9.11 -9.69 -5.98
N LEU A 45 8.69 -9.89 -7.25
CA LEU A 45 7.39 -10.52 -7.54
C LEU A 45 7.30 -11.94 -6.99
N GLY A 46 8.39 -12.74 -7.05
CA GLY A 46 8.45 -14.05 -6.39
C GLY A 46 8.21 -13.95 -4.88
N GLY A 47 8.79 -12.96 -4.23
CA GLY A 47 8.52 -12.67 -2.82
C GLY A 47 7.05 -12.33 -2.55
N ILE A 48 6.39 -11.57 -3.43
CA ILE A 48 4.95 -11.28 -3.33
C ILE A 48 4.10 -12.54 -3.48
N VAL A 49 4.46 -13.46 -4.37
CA VAL A 49 3.74 -14.75 -4.50
C VAL A 49 3.82 -15.53 -3.18
N ILE A 50 5.00 -15.61 -2.57
CA ILE A 50 5.17 -16.25 -1.25
C ILE A 50 4.38 -15.52 -0.17
N ALA A 51 4.37 -14.18 -0.17
CA ALA A 51 3.51 -13.39 0.71
C ALA A 51 2.04 -13.79 0.57
N GLY A 52 1.53 -13.93 -0.68
CA GLY A 52 0.18 -14.42 -0.95
C GLY A 52 -0.08 -15.81 -0.37
N LEU A 53 0.88 -16.74 -0.48
CA LEU A 53 0.77 -18.06 0.14
C LEU A 53 0.73 -17.98 1.68
N MET A 54 1.48 -17.06 2.29
CA MET A 54 1.41 -16.83 3.75
C MET A 54 0.01 -16.36 4.17
N TYR A 55 -0.68 -15.54 3.37
CA TYR A 55 -2.08 -15.17 3.63
C TYR A 55 -3.01 -16.38 3.57
N LEU A 56 -2.80 -17.34 2.66
CA LEU A 56 -3.56 -18.58 2.63
C LEU A 56 -3.32 -19.43 3.89
N VAL A 57 -2.09 -19.48 4.37
CA VAL A 57 -1.76 -20.16 5.64
C VAL A 57 -2.49 -19.48 6.81
N LEU A 58 -2.46 -18.13 6.88
CA LEU A 58 -3.19 -17.39 7.91
C LEU A 58 -4.69 -17.66 7.84
N ALA A 59 -5.27 -17.65 6.64
CA ALA A 59 -6.70 -17.97 6.44
C ALA A 59 -7.05 -19.39 6.87
N ALA A 60 -6.19 -20.37 6.59
CA ALA A 60 -6.34 -21.74 7.04
C ALA A 60 -6.26 -21.84 8.59
N LEU A 61 -5.32 -21.16 9.21
CA LEU A 61 -5.20 -21.09 10.67
C LEU A 61 -6.45 -20.48 11.31
N ILE A 62 -6.97 -19.39 10.76
CA ILE A 62 -8.22 -18.76 11.23
C ILE A 62 -9.38 -19.74 11.11
N ARG A 63 -9.46 -20.47 9.99
CA ARG A 63 -10.53 -21.46 9.77
C ARG A 63 -10.45 -22.65 10.72
N LEU A 64 -9.25 -23.14 11.03
CA LEU A 64 -9.02 -24.31 11.87
C LEU A 64 -9.10 -23.99 13.37
N LEU A 65 -8.47 -22.91 13.80
CA LEU A 65 -8.32 -22.54 15.21
C LEU A 65 -9.43 -21.58 15.69
N GLY A 66 -10.11 -20.93 14.76
CA GLY A 66 -11.09 -19.89 15.03
C GLY A 66 -10.45 -18.49 15.23
N VAL A 67 -11.21 -17.46 14.87
CA VAL A 67 -10.78 -16.06 14.92
C VAL A 67 -10.28 -15.68 16.33
N ARG A 68 -11.00 -16.06 17.38
CA ARG A 68 -10.67 -15.70 18.76
C ARG A 68 -9.29 -16.18 19.21
N LYS A 69 -8.86 -17.37 18.79
CA LYS A 69 -7.53 -17.91 19.15
C LYS A 69 -6.44 -17.16 18.38
N VAL A 70 -6.61 -16.94 17.09
CA VAL A 70 -5.63 -16.23 16.26
C VAL A 70 -5.47 -14.78 16.74
N MET A 71 -6.56 -14.08 17.02
CA MET A 71 -6.54 -12.69 17.53
C MET A 71 -5.91 -12.57 18.92
N ARG A 72 -5.84 -13.65 19.69
CA ARG A 72 -5.12 -13.64 20.96
C ARG A 72 -3.60 -13.49 20.79
N TYR A 73 -3.06 -13.99 19.66
CA TYR A 73 -1.63 -13.86 19.33
C TYR A 73 -1.32 -12.55 18.56
N LEU A 74 -2.35 -11.90 18.04
CA LEU A 74 -2.26 -10.62 17.30
C LEU A 74 -3.11 -9.53 17.99
N PRO A 75 -2.80 -9.19 19.25
CA PRO A 75 -3.57 -8.21 20.00
C PRO A 75 -3.32 -6.79 19.43
N PRO A 76 -4.25 -5.85 19.64
CA PRO A 76 -4.13 -4.45 19.18
C PRO A 76 -2.86 -3.74 19.66
N VAL A 77 -2.30 -4.18 20.80
CA VAL A 77 -1.04 -3.66 21.35
C VAL A 77 0.16 -4.00 20.46
N VAL A 78 0.06 -5.01 19.60
CA VAL A 78 1.09 -5.38 18.62
C VAL A 78 0.78 -4.78 17.27
N THR A 79 -0.48 -4.86 16.80
CA THR A 79 -0.88 -4.37 15.47
C THR A 79 -0.80 -2.85 15.39
N GLY A 80 -1.14 -2.12 16.44
CA GLY A 80 -1.07 -0.65 16.47
C GLY A 80 0.33 -0.09 16.18
N PRO A 81 1.37 -0.47 16.94
CA PRO A 81 2.74 -0.06 16.66
C PRO A 81 3.25 -0.43 15.26
N ILE A 82 2.84 -1.59 14.73
CA ILE A 82 3.23 -2.01 13.37
C ILE A 82 2.64 -1.06 12.32
N ILE A 83 1.37 -0.69 12.43
CA ILE A 83 0.72 0.28 11.54
C ILE A 83 1.43 1.65 11.61
N ILE A 84 1.78 2.10 12.81
CA ILE A 84 2.55 3.35 13.00
C ILE A 84 3.92 3.25 12.30
N LEU A 85 4.64 2.14 12.46
CA LEU A 85 5.95 1.93 11.83
C LEU A 85 5.84 1.89 10.30
N ILE A 86 4.80 1.28 9.74
CA ILE A 86 4.54 1.30 8.29
C ILE A 86 4.34 2.75 7.83
N GLY A 87 3.50 3.53 8.53
CA GLY A 87 3.29 4.95 8.21
C GLY A 87 4.58 5.77 8.28
N LEU A 88 5.40 5.58 9.31
CA LEU A 88 6.69 6.25 9.47
C LEU A 88 7.69 5.85 8.38
N SER A 89 7.69 4.59 7.95
CA SER A 89 8.57 4.13 6.86
C SER A 89 8.22 4.76 5.51
N LEU A 90 6.98 5.17 5.31
CA LEU A 90 6.51 5.85 4.10
C LEU A 90 6.68 7.38 4.16
N ALA A 91 6.96 7.95 5.33
CA ALA A 91 7.10 9.40 5.51
C ALA A 91 8.18 10.03 4.61
N PRO A 92 9.38 9.44 4.41
CA PRO A 92 10.36 9.98 3.49
C PRO A 92 9.85 10.10 2.05
N SER A 93 9.10 9.11 1.57
CA SER A 93 8.49 9.14 0.24
C SER A 93 7.44 10.25 0.13
N ALA A 94 6.61 10.43 1.15
CA ALA A 94 5.63 11.51 1.20
C ALA A 94 6.30 12.89 1.19
N ILE A 95 7.38 13.08 1.96
CA ILE A 95 8.16 14.33 2.01
C ILE A 95 8.82 14.60 0.66
N ASN A 96 9.42 13.60 0.02
CA ASN A 96 10.03 13.74 -1.29
C ASN A 96 9.01 14.16 -2.34
N ASN A 97 7.82 13.55 -2.34
CA ASN A 97 6.75 13.93 -3.25
C ASN A 97 6.22 15.35 -2.95
N ALA A 98 6.05 15.72 -1.68
CA ALA A 98 5.62 17.05 -1.28
C ALA A 98 6.65 18.13 -1.63
N SER A 99 7.96 17.82 -1.61
CA SER A 99 9.03 18.76 -1.90
C SER A 99 9.05 19.25 -3.34
N THR A 100 8.41 18.55 -4.28
CA THR A 100 8.25 19.00 -5.66
C THR A 100 7.41 20.26 -5.74
N ASN A 101 6.38 20.41 -4.89
CA ASN A 101 5.57 21.62 -4.78
C ASN A 101 4.86 21.68 -3.40
N TRP A 102 5.47 22.37 -2.47
CA TRP A 102 4.94 22.52 -1.10
C TRP A 102 3.57 23.18 -1.04
N TRP A 103 3.27 24.12 -1.94
CA TRP A 103 1.97 24.79 -1.96
C TRP A 103 0.84 23.82 -2.28
N LEU A 104 1.02 22.98 -3.29
CA LEU A 104 0.03 21.98 -3.65
C LEU A 104 -0.09 20.91 -2.58
N ALA A 105 1.03 20.51 -1.94
CA ALA A 105 1.02 19.57 -0.84
C ALA A 105 0.25 20.10 0.38
N LEU A 106 0.50 21.36 0.78
CA LEU A 106 -0.24 22.01 1.86
C LEU A 106 -1.72 22.19 1.54
N LEU A 107 -2.04 22.56 0.29
CA LEU A 107 -3.43 22.64 -0.18
C LEU A 107 -4.13 21.28 -0.08
N SER A 108 -3.47 20.20 -0.50
CA SER A 108 -4.00 18.83 -0.39
C SER A 108 -4.35 18.49 1.05
N ILE A 109 -3.42 18.71 1.98
CA ILE A 109 -3.63 18.45 3.40
C ILE A 109 -4.79 19.32 3.95
N ALA A 110 -4.82 20.60 3.62
CA ALA A 110 -5.87 21.51 4.05
C ALA A 110 -7.25 21.07 3.56
N VAL A 111 -7.37 20.63 2.30
CA VAL A 111 -8.61 20.11 1.72
C VAL A 111 -9.07 18.84 2.43
N VAL A 112 -8.16 17.89 2.68
CA VAL A 112 -8.48 16.65 3.40
C VAL A 112 -8.97 16.96 4.82
N ILE A 113 -8.29 17.83 5.55
CA ILE A 113 -8.69 18.24 6.91
C ILE A 113 -10.04 18.93 6.88
N ALA A 114 -10.25 19.89 5.98
CA ALA A 114 -11.51 20.60 5.83
C ALA A 114 -12.68 19.66 5.51
N ALA A 115 -12.48 18.73 4.58
CA ALA A 115 -13.48 17.74 4.21
C ALA A 115 -13.83 16.79 5.37
N ASN A 116 -12.83 16.40 6.19
CA ASN A 116 -13.07 15.56 7.36
C ASN A 116 -13.82 16.29 8.50
N ILE A 117 -13.46 17.57 8.75
CA ILE A 117 -14.02 18.32 9.90
C ILE A 117 -15.38 18.93 9.54
N TRP A 118 -15.48 19.61 8.41
CA TRP A 118 -16.66 20.36 8.00
C TRP A 118 -17.50 19.66 6.93
N GLY A 119 -16.99 18.59 6.33
CA GLY A 119 -17.71 17.83 5.29
C GLY A 119 -19.00 17.20 5.83
N LYS A 120 -20.05 17.22 4.98
CA LYS A 120 -21.32 16.56 5.24
C LYS A 120 -21.66 15.63 4.07
N GLY A 121 -22.39 14.54 4.35
CA GLY A 121 -22.80 13.58 3.33
C GLY A 121 -21.59 12.97 2.59
N MET A 122 -21.61 13.01 1.27
CA MET A 122 -20.55 12.43 0.40
C MET A 122 -19.18 13.06 0.63
N ILE A 123 -19.08 14.36 0.92
CA ILE A 123 -17.81 15.06 1.14
C ILE A 123 -17.01 14.41 2.29
N LYS A 124 -17.69 13.99 3.34
CA LYS A 124 -17.07 13.32 4.48
C LYS A 124 -16.62 11.89 4.17
N ILE A 125 -17.20 11.28 3.14
CA ILE A 125 -16.87 9.90 2.74
C ILE A 125 -15.64 9.87 1.82
N ILE A 126 -15.41 10.93 1.01
CA ILE A 126 -14.36 10.97 -0.01
C ILE A 126 -13.29 12.07 0.22
N PRO A 127 -12.81 12.33 1.45
CA PRO A 127 -11.90 13.42 1.73
C PRO A 127 -10.56 13.29 0.99
N ILE A 128 -10.04 12.08 0.86
CA ILE A 128 -8.77 11.82 0.17
C ILE A 128 -8.90 12.10 -1.33
N LEU A 129 -10.02 11.70 -1.95
CA LEU A 129 -10.28 11.99 -3.35
C LEU A 129 -10.34 13.50 -3.62
N LEU A 130 -10.99 14.26 -2.74
CA LEU A 130 -11.03 15.72 -2.83
C LEU A 130 -9.64 16.34 -2.66
N GLY A 131 -8.83 15.80 -1.74
CA GLY A 131 -7.44 16.19 -1.51
C GLY A 131 -6.51 15.90 -2.69
N VAL A 132 -6.88 15.03 -3.62
CA VAL A 132 -6.17 14.79 -4.88
C VAL A 132 -6.72 15.67 -5.99
N VAL A 133 -8.04 15.67 -6.18
CA VAL A 133 -8.68 16.35 -7.34
C VAL A 133 -8.54 17.87 -7.26
N ILE A 134 -8.78 18.48 -6.10
CA ILE A 134 -8.75 19.95 -5.97
C ILE A 134 -7.34 20.51 -6.23
N PRO A 135 -6.26 20.03 -5.59
CA PRO A 135 -4.90 20.48 -5.92
C PRO A 135 -4.50 20.18 -7.36
N TYR A 136 -4.97 19.08 -7.94
CA TYR A 136 -4.71 18.78 -9.34
C TYR A 136 -5.35 19.80 -10.29
N VAL A 137 -6.60 20.19 -10.04
CA VAL A 137 -7.26 21.27 -10.82
C VAL A 137 -6.53 22.61 -10.66
N VAL A 138 -6.05 22.93 -9.46
CA VAL A 138 -5.25 24.13 -9.22
C VAL A 138 -3.92 24.05 -9.99
N ALA A 139 -3.25 22.90 -9.98
CA ALA A 139 -2.02 22.69 -10.73
C ALA A 139 -2.23 22.84 -12.25
N LEU A 140 -3.37 22.36 -12.78
CA LEU A 140 -3.76 22.59 -14.17
C LEU A 140 -3.96 24.07 -14.48
N ALA A 141 -4.71 24.76 -13.64
CA ALA A 141 -4.99 26.20 -13.82
C ALA A 141 -3.72 27.07 -13.73
N THR A 142 -2.72 26.61 -12.98
CA THR A 142 -1.42 27.31 -12.84
C THR A 142 -0.35 26.80 -13.80
N ASN A 143 -0.70 25.99 -14.81
CA ASN A 143 0.22 25.40 -15.79
C ASN A 143 1.43 24.67 -15.17
N GLN A 144 1.22 24.00 -14.03
CA GLN A 144 2.27 23.23 -13.34
C GLN A 144 2.23 21.74 -13.68
N VAL A 145 1.29 21.32 -14.53
CA VAL A 145 1.17 19.92 -14.97
C VAL A 145 1.89 19.76 -16.30
N ASP A 146 2.88 18.87 -16.32
CA ASP A 146 3.58 18.46 -17.53
C ASP A 146 2.87 17.30 -18.21
N PHE A 147 2.38 17.53 -19.41
CA PHE A 147 1.72 16.52 -20.24
C PHE A 147 2.66 15.86 -21.28
N SER A 148 3.94 16.20 -21.28
CA SER A 148 4.90 15.66 -22.25
C SER A 148 4.98 14.14 -22.22
N GLY A 149 4.92 13.55 -21.02
CA GLY A 149 4.89 12.11 -20.84
C GLY A 149 3.65 11.44 -21.43
N MET A 150 2.49 12.12 -21.41
CA MET A 150 1.26 11.59 -22.02
C MET A 150 1.33 11.61 -23.55
N ALA A 151 1.95 12.64 -24.12
CA ALA A 151 2.12 12.74 -25.58
C ALA A 151 3.06 11.67 -26.15
N ALA A 152 4.01 11.19 -25.33
CA ALA A 152 4.94 10.13 -25.68
C ALA A 152 4.41 8.72 -25.35
N ALA A 153 3.32 8.61 -24.59
CA ALA A 153 2.75 7.32 -24.18
C ALA A 153 1.87 6.73 -25.29
N GLU A 154 1.99 5.43 -25.52
CA GLU A 154 1.10 4.72 -26.42
C GLU A 154 -0.32 4.66 -25.79
N LEU A 155 -1.35 4.99 -26.57
CA LEU A 155 -2.76 4.95 -26.12
C LEU A 155 -3.20 3.54 -25.70
N VAL A 156 -2.61 2.51 -26.30
CA VAL A 156 -2.82 1.11 -25.99
C VAL A 156 -1.48 0.41 -26.02
N GLY A 157 -0.86 0.24 -24.87
CA GLY A 157 0.37 -0.52 -24.70
C GLY A 157 0.12 -1.80 -23.90
N LEU A 158 0.53 -2.95 -24.42
CA LEU A 158 0.58 -4.18 -23.63
C LEU A 158 1.88 -4.17 -22.84
N GLN A 159 1.77 -4.08 -21.52
CA GLN A 159 2.92 -4.25 -20.64
C GLN A 159 3.50 -5.66 -20.80
N PRO A 160 4.83 -5.81 -20.94
CA PRO A 160 5.43 -7.12 -21.00
C PRO A 160 5.13 -7.88 -19.71
N PHE A 161 4.54 -9.06 -19.86
CA PHE A 161 4.30 -9.94 -18.71
C PHE A 161 5.65 -10.50 -18.24
N VAL A 162 6.01 -10.15 -17.03
CA VAL A 162 7.21 -10.67 -16.37
C VAL A 162 6.79 -11.76 -15.40
N LEU A 163 7.32 -12.97 -15.60
CA LEU A 163 7.07 -14.08 -14.68
C LEU A 163 7.88 -13.90 -13.39
N ALA A 164 7.25 -14.22 -12.27
CA ALA A 164 7.91 -14.24 -10.97
C ALA A 164 9.08 -15.25 -10.96
N LYS A 165 10.23 -14.81 -10.48
CA LYS A 165 11.40 -15.65 -10.21
C LYS A 165 11.54 -15.82 -8.70
N PHE A 166 11.96 -16.98 -8.27
CA PHE A 166 12.09 -17.31 -6.85
C PHE A 166 13.56 -17.40 -6.46
N ASP A 167 13.92 -16.66 -5.43
CA ASP A 167 15.20 -16.74 -4.76
C ASP A 167 15.00 -16.58 -3.25
N LEU A 168 15.79 -17.31 -2.49
CA LEU A 168 15.68 -17.34 -1.04
C LEU A 168 15.90 -15.96 -0.41
N THR A 169 16.85 -15.18 -0.94
CA THR A 169 17.18 -13.86 -0.42
C THR A 169 16.00 -12.89 -0.57
N SER A 170 15.40 -12.82 -1.76
CA SER A 170 14.22 -11.98 -2.00
C SER A 170 13.02 -12.42 -1.16
N ILE A 171 12.83 -13.72 -0.97
CA ILE A 171 11.78 -14.27 -0.12
C ILE A 171 11.99 -13.85 1.34
N LEU A 172 13.22 -13.96 1.87
CA LEU A 172 13.55 -13.55 3.23
C LEU A 172 13.40 -12.05 3.47
N VAL A 173 13.61 -11.22 2.45
CA VAL A 173 13.34 -9.78 2.51
C VAL A 173 11.84 -9.49 2.54
N MET A 174 11.05 -10.19 1.71
CA MET A 174 9.62 -9.94 1.57
C MET A 174 8.75 -10.58 2.67
N ALA A 175 9.17 -11.72 3.24
CA ALA A 175 8.37 -12.46 4.22
C ALA A 175 8.07 -11.65 5.50
N PRO A 176 9.01 -10.90 6.12
CA PRO A 176 8.68 -10.05 7.26
C PRO A 176 7.67 -8.94 6.92
N ILE A 177 7.75 -8.39 5.71
CA ILE A 177 6.83 -7.36 5.23
C ILE A 177 5.42 -7.95 5.06
N ALA A 178 5.33 -9.20 4.57
CA ALA A 178 4.05 -9.90 4.47
C ALA A 178 3.39 -10.06 5.84
N VAL A 179 4.15 -10.40 6.88
CA VAL A 179 3.64 -10.50 8.26
C VAL A 179 3.15 -9.13 8.75
N ALA A 180 3.91 -8.06 8.50
CA ALA A 180 3.49 -6.70 8.86
C ALA A 180 2.21 -6.29 8.14
N ALA A 181 2.09 -6.55 6.83
CA ALA A 181 0.89 -6.27 6.05
C ALA A 181 -0.33 -7.10 6.51
N MET A 182 -0.13 -8.34 6.95
CA MET A 182 -1.20 -9.14 7.55
C MET A 182 -1.72 -8.51 8.85
N MET A 183 -0.82 -7.99 9.69
CA MET A 183 -1.20 -7.30 10.93
C MET A 183 -1.92 -5.98 10.64
N GLU A 184 -1.48 -5.23 9.63
CA GLU A 184 -2.18 -4.04 9.12
C GLU A 184 -3.62 -4.37 8.74
N HIS A 185 -3.83 -5.36 7.87
CA HIS A 185 -5.17 -5.77 7.44
C HIS A 185 -6.07 -6.23 8.59
N ILE A 186 -5.52 -6.95 9.58
CA ILE A 186 -6.26 -7.36 10.77
C ILE A 186 -6.66 -6.13 11.59
N GLY A 187 -5.76 -5.16 11.74
CA GLY A 187 -6.03 -3.89 12.43
C GLY A 187 -7.13 -3.09 11.75
N ASP A 188 -7.05 -2.94 10.42
CA ASP A 188 -8.03 -2.24 9.60
C ASP A 188 -9.42 -2.87 9.70
N MET A 189 -9.49 -4.20 9.58
CA MET A 189 -10.76 -4.93 9.73
C MET A 189 -11.35 -4.78 11.12
N SER A 190 -10.51 -4.76 12.17
CA SER A 190 -10.96 -4.53 13.54
C SER A 190 -11.49 -3.10 13.73
N ALA A 191 -10.84 -2.10 13.12
CA ALA A 191 -11.28 -0.71 13.18
C ALA A 191 -12.62 -0.51 12.43
N ILE A 192 -12.78 -1.15 11.26
CA ILE A 192 -14.02 -1.13 10.48
C ILE A 192 -15.15 -1.78 11.27
N SER A 193 -14.92 -2.97 11.85
CA SER A 193 -15.89 -3.68 12.68
C SER A 193 -16.36 -2.83 13.87
N ALA A 194 -15.43 -2.17 14.55
CA ALA A 194 -15.77 -1.26 15.64
C ALA A 194 -16.62 -0.05 15.19
N THR A 195 -16.40 0.41 13.94
CA THR A 195 -17.14 1.58 13.40
C THR A 195 -18.54 1.20 12.95
N VAL A 196 -18.72 0.01 12.40
CA VAL A 196 -20.01 -0.50 11.88
C VAL A 196 -20.88 -1.09 13.01
N GLY A 197 -20.26 -1.46 14.13
CA GLY A 197 -20.97 -2.00 15.30
C GLY A 197 -21.24 -3.51 15.19
N GLU A 198 -20.50 -4.24 14.39
CA GLU A 198 -20.56 -5.71 14.23
C GLU A 198 -19.34 -6.40 14.86
#